data_e63b593e3857518e4b194913b64de9ab
#
_entry.id   e63b593e3857518e4b194913b64de9ab
#
_cell.length_a   1.000
_cell.length_b   1.000
_cell.length_c   1.000
_cell.angle_alpha   90.00
_cell.angle_beta   90.00
_cell.angle_gamma   90.00
#
_symmetry.space_group_name_H-M   'P 1'
#
loop_
_entity.id
_entity.type
_entity.pdbx_description
1 polymer ?
#
loop_
_entity_poly.entity_id
_entity_poly.type
_entity_poly.pdbx_seq_one_letter_code
_entity_poly.pdbx_strand_id
1 'polypeptide(L)'
;MAAAARTDSPILQIKDLRTFFDTRDGTVRAVNGVSLEVHAGETLCIVGESGCGKSVTAMTILGLLPKPPARIESGEILFQGTDLLKLDEQEMRAIRGNDISMIFQEPMTSLNPVLTIGRQISEVISLHQGVSDRVARDRAIEMLDRVRVPDAHQRVTEYPHQLSGGMRQRAMIAMALSCNPKILIADEPSTALDVTIQAQILDLMRELRDDFGTSIILITHDLGVVAEMGERVLVMYAGGKVEEAPVEELFHYPLHPYSKGLMTSIPRLNESLAKDGDRVRLQEIPGMVPSLIEETPGCLFAPRCSYASEQCVAESPQLAEHRKQHYAACWESGNFAHRLESTTP
;
A
#
# COMPACT_ATOMS: atom_id res chain seq x y z
N MET A 1 10.09 -11.98 -22.42
CA MET A 1 10.70 -12.85 -21.38
C MET A 1 9.57 -13.63 -20.73
N ALA A 2 9.68 -14.95 -20.57
CA ALA A 2 8.59 -15.78 -20.08
C ALA A 2 8.26 -15.41 -18.64
N ALA A 3 6.97 -15.16 -18.33
CA ALA A 3 6.48 -15.03 -16.97
C ALA A 3 6.89 -16.29 -16.19
N ALA A 4 7.69 -16.13 -15.16
CA ALA A 4 7.99 -17.21 -14.23
C ALA A 4 6.64 -17.75 -13.71
N ALA A 5 6.46 -19.07 -13.77
CA ALA A 5 5.27 -19.71 -13.24
C ALA A 5 5.11 -19.29 -11.77
N ARG A 6 4.01 -18.59 -11.45
CA ARG A 6 3.68 -18.22 -10.07
C ARG A 6 3.63 -19.52 -9.26
N THR A 7 4.37 -19.56 -8.17
CA THR A 7 4.21 -20.64 -7.18
C THR A 7 2.80 -20.54 -6.62
N ASP A 8 2.06 -21.64 -6.56
CA ASP A 8 0.66 -21.70 -6.14
C ASP A 8 0.41 -21.17 -4.70
N SER A 9 1.46 -21.03 -3.88
CA SER A 9 1.35 -20.56 -2.50
C SER A 9 1.79 -19.10 -2.35
N PRO A 10 1.00 -18.26 -1.64
CA PRO A 10 1.37 -16.86 -1.37
C PRO A 10 2.60 -16.77 -0.46
N ILE A 11 3.44 -15.75 -0.70
CA ILE A 11 4.59 -15.45 0.16
C ILE A 11 4.17 -14.81 1.47
N LEU A 12 3.07 -14.02 1.44
CA LEU A 12 2.40 -13.44 2.60
C LEU A 12 0.90 -13.69 2.50
N GLN A 13 0.29 -14.13 3.60
CA GLN A 13 -1.15 -14.29 3.71
C GLN A 13 -1.66 -13.67 5.00
N ILE A 14 -2.63 -12.77 4.89
CA ILE A 14 -3.35 -12.20 6.02
C ILE A 14 -4.75 -12.79 6.02
N LYS A 15 -5.22 -13.25 7.21
CA LYS A 15 -6.54 -13.85 7.38
C LYS A 15 -7.29 -13.15 8.49
N ASP A 16 -8.45 -12.58 8.16
CA ASP A 16 -9.41 -11.92 9.08
C ASP A 16 -8.73 -11.00 10.10
N LEU A 17 -7.77 -10.19 9.66
CA LEU A 17 -7.01 -9.32 10.55
C LEU A 17 -7.90 -8.22 11.11
N ARG A 18 -7.87 -8.10 12.45
CA ARG A 18 -8.55 -7.05 13.21
C ARG A 18 -7.54 -6.33 14.08
N THR A 19 -7.33 -5.04 13.80
CA THR A 19 -6.43 -4.17 14.55
C THR A 19 -7.19 -2.96 15.03
N PHE A 20 -7.28 -2.82 16.36
CA PHE A 20 -8.07 -1.80 17.03
C PHE A 20 -7.19 -0.88 17.87
N PHE A 21 -7.68 0.32 18.12
CA PHE A 21 -7.02 1.29 19.01
C PHE A 21 -7.98 1.69 20.11
N ASP A 22 -7.56 1.49 21.37
CA ASP A 22 -8.33 1.91 22.53
C ASP A 22 -8.00 3.37 22.84
N THR A 23 -8.95 4.26 22.54
CA THR A 23 -8.86 5.71 22.75
C THR A 23 -9.78 6.17 23.87
N ARG A 24 -9.67 7.44 24.28
CA ARG A 24 -10.55 8.01 25.30
C ARG A 24 -12.01 8.10 24.84
N ASP A 25 -12.23 8.20 23.53
CA ASP A 25 -13.55 8.34 22.92
C ASP A 25 -14.18 7.01 22.54
N GLY A 26 -13.43 5.90 22.70
CA GLY A 26 -13.87 4.54 22.39
C GLY A 26 -12.86 3.74 21.59
N THR A 27 -13.22 2.53 21.22
CA THR A 27 -12.39 1.62 20.44
C THR A 27 -12.53 1.92 18.96
N VAL A 28 -11.45 2.39 18.32
CA VAL A 28 -11.37 2.62 16.87
C VAL A 28 -11.01 1.31 16.16
N ARG A 29 -11.87 0.82 15.28
CA ARG A 29 -11.68 -0.43 14.50
C ARG A 29 -10.97 -0.11 13.18
N ALA A 30 -9.67 0.24 13.28
CA ALA A 30 -8.89 0.74 12.14
C ALA A 30 -8.68 -0.29 11.04
N VAL A 31 -8.58 -1.59 11.38
CA VAL A 31 -8.60 -2.72 10.46
C VAL A 31 -9.60 -3.72 11.01
N ASN A 32 -10.60 -4.11 10.21
CA ASN A 32 -11.72 -4.91 10.67
C ASN A 32 -12.06 -6.02 9.67
N GLY A 33 -11.42 -7.18 9.82
CA GLY A 33 -11.67 -8.37 9.02
C GLY A 33 -10.98 -8.35 7.64
N VAL A 34 -9.80 -7.75 7.54
CA VAL A 34 -9.05 -7.71 6.28
C VAL A 34 -8.32 -9.03 6.05
N SER A 35 -8.58 -9.61 4.86
CA SER A 35 -7.83 -10.77 4.35
C SER A 35 -7.21 -10.42 3.01
N LEU A 36 -5.94 -10.76 2.80
CA LEU A 36 -5.22 -10.56 1.54
C LEU A 36 -4.09 -11.58 1.39
N GLU A 37 -3.66 -11.75 0.16
CA GLU A 37 -2.50 -12.57 -0.19
C GLU A 37 -1.54 -11.78 -1.07
N VAL A 38 -0.26 -12.05 -0.95
CA VAL A 38 0.79 -11.52 -1.83
C VAL A 38 1.56 -12.68 -2.39
N HIS A 39 1.71 -12.74 -3.70
CA HIS A 39 2.49 -13.76 -4.39
C HIS A 39 3.92 -13.29 -4.68
N ALA A 40 4.83 -14.23 -4.88
CA ALA A 40 6.23 -13.90 -5.16
C ALA A 40 6.37 -13.09 -6.46
N GLY A 41 7.10 -11.96 -6.40
CA GLY A 41 7.32 -11.03 -7.51
C GLY A 41 6.11 -10.19 -7.91
N GLU A 42 4.99 -10.29 -7.19
CA GLU A 42 3.76 -9.51 -7.46
C GLU A 42 3.87 -8.08 -6.94
N THR A 43 3.22 -7.15 -7.64
CA THR A 43 2.86 -5.83 -7.09
C THR A 43 1.38 -5.79 -6.75
N LEU A 44 1.07 -5.90 -5.44
CA LEU A 44 -0.28 -5.69 -4.90
C LEU A 44 -0.44 -4.22 -4.50
N CYS A 45 -1.40 -3.53 -5.11
CA CYS A 45 -1.76 -2.18 -4.71
C CYS A 45 -2.87 -2.19 -3.65
N ILE A 46 -2.74 -1.38 -2.60
CA ILE A 46 -3.80 -1.14 -1.60
C ILE A 46 -4.22 0.31 -1.69
N VAL A 47 -5.48 0.54 -2.05
CA VAL A 47 -6.03 1.89 -2.28
C VAL A 47 -7.24 2.18 -1.40
N GLY A 48 -7.55 3.46 -1.22
CA GLY A 48 -8.70 3.94 -0.47
C GLY A 48 -8.45 5.33 0.13
N GLU A 49 -9.50 5.97 0.66
CA GLU A 49 -9.40 7.29 1.29
C GLU A 49 -8.48 7.28 2.52
N SER A 50 -7.99 8.47 2.92
CA SER A 50 -7.19 8.62 4.13
C SER A 50 -7.96 8.10 5.36
N GLY A 51 -7.25 7.41 6.27
CA GLY A 51 -7.84 6.84 7.49
C GLY A 51 -8.58 5.49 7.30
N CYS A 52 -8.66 4.90 6.09
CA CYS A 52 -9.34 3.62 5.89
C CYS A 52 -8.56 2.37 6.35
N GLY A 53 -7.39 2.51 6.99
CA GLY A 53 -6.65 1.40 7.59
C GLY A 53 -5.44 0.87 6.81
N LYS A 54 -5.09 1.42 5.64
CA LYS A 54 -3.98 0.95 4.78
C LYS A 54 -2.63 0.89 5.52
N SER A 55 -2.17 2.03 6.02
CA SER A 55 -0.90 2.13 6.76
C SER A 55 -0.93 1.34 8.07
N VAL A 56 -2.11 1.25 8.73
CA VAL A 56 -2.28 0.41 9.92
C VAL A 56 -2.07 -1.06 9.58
N THR A 57 -2.60 -1.54 8.46
CA THR A 57 -2.37 -2.91 7.98
C THR A 57 -0.88 -3.16 7.75
N ALA A 58 -0.18 -2.26 7.06
CA ALA A 58 1.26 -2.35 6.82
C ALA A 58 2.08 -2.39 8.12
N MET A 59 1.81 -1.47 9.05
CA MET A 59 2.49 -1.43 10.35
C MET A 59 2.16 -2.65 11.21
N THR A 60 0.96 -3.23 11.07
CA THR A 60 0.62 -4.47 11.79
C THR A 60 1.44 -5.66 11.30
N ILE A 61 1.67 -5.78 9.97
CA ILE A 61 2.53 -6.84 9.39
C ILE A 61 3.92 -6.80 10.04
N LEU A 62 4.48 -5.61 10.21
CA LEU A 62 5.81 -5.43 10.79
C LEU A 62 5.82 -5.33 12.33
N GLY A 63 4.66 -5.39 13.00
CA GLY A 63 4.57 -5.23 14.45
C GLY A 63 5.08 -3.87 14.95
N LEU A 64 4.90 -2.79 14.17
CA LEU A 64 5.40 -1.44 14.46
C LEU A 64 4.40 -0.55 15.19
N LEU A 65 3.16 -1.03 15.39
CA LEU A 65 2.16 -0.25 16.12
C LEU A 65 2.49 -0.14 17.60
N PRO A 66 2.37 1.07 18.21
CA PRO A 66 2.59 1.25 19.64
C PRO A 66 1.54 0.50 20.45
N LYS A 67 1.95 -0.34 21.37
CA LYS A 67 1.10 -1.14 22.24
C LYS A 67 1.33 -0.74 23.71
N PRO A 68 0.39 -0.02 24.39
CA PRO A 68 -0.87 0.57 23.91
C PRO A 68 -0.66 1.83 23.04
N PRO A 69 -1.66 2.40 22.33
CA PRO A 69 -3.10 2.07 22.36
C PRO A 69 -3.52 0.98 21.38
N ALA A 70 -2.64 0.54 20.46
CA ALA A 70 -3.01 -0.47 19.49
C ALA A 70 -3.08 -1.87 20.13
N ARG A 71 -4.07 -2.66 19.71
CA ARG A 71 -4.15 -4.09 19.98
C ARG A 71 -4.61 -4.87 18.75
N ILE A 72 -4.09 -6.07 18.60
CA ILE A 72 -4.55 -7.00 17.59
C ILE A 72 -5.65 -7.84 18.24
N GLU A 73 -6.88 -7.68 17.73
CA GLU A 73 -8.05 -8.35 18.27
C GLU A 73 -8.12 -9.80 17.81
N SER A 74 -7.86 -10.05 16.53
CA SER A 74 -7.85 -11.39 15.93
C SER A 74 -7.14 -11.37 14.58
N GLY A 75 -6.97 -12.56 14.00
CA GLY A 75 -6.42 -12.79 12.68
C GLY A 75 -5.08 -13.50 12.70
N GLU A 76 -4.56 -13.80 11.52
CA GLU A 76 -3.26 -14.42 11.30
C GLU A 76 -2.50 -13.63 10.23
N ILE A 77 -1.18 -13.53 10.37
CA ILE A 77 -0.28 -12.98 9.34
C ILE A 77 0.80 -14.03 9.06
N LEU A 78 0.63 -14.79 7.99
CA LEU A 78 1.52 -15.88 7.63
C LEU A 78 2.54 -15.39 6.58
N PHE A 79 3.80 -15.32 6.96
CA PHE A 79 4.91 -15.07 6.05
C PHE A 79 5.67 -16.36 5.82
N GLN A 80 5.65 -16.87 4.59
CA GLN A 80 6.23 -18.19 4.25
C GLN A 80 5.79 -19.30 5.22
N GLY A 81 4.53 -19.28 5.66
CA GLY A 81 3.97 -20.26 6.59
C GLY A 81 4.19 -19.97 8.08
N THR A 82 5.02 -18.98 8.43
CA THR A 82 5.26 -18.57 9.82
C THR A 82 4.30 -17.44 10.22
N ASP A 83 3.58 -17.59 11.32
CA ASP A 83 2.66 -16.57 11.83
C ASP A 83 3.45 -15.46 12.55
N LEU A 84 3.54 -14.29 11.93
CA LEU A 84 4.27 -13.14 12.45
C LEU A 84 3.71 -12.60 13.77
N LEU A 85 2.43 -12.81 14.04
CA LEU A 85 1.78 -12.33 15.28
C LEU A 85 2.20 -13.14 16.52
N LYS A 86 2.78 -14.33 16.32
CA LYS A 86 3.24 -15.23 17.39
C LYS A 86 4.74 -15.12 17.66
N LEU A 87 5.47 -14.38 16.82
CA LEU A 87 6.91 -14.20 16.97
C LEU A 87 7.22 -13.26 18.14
N ASP A 88 8.34 -13.53 18.80
CA ASP A 88 8.89 -12.61 19.79
C ASP A 88 9.61 -11.43 19.11
N GLU A 89 10.04 -10.44 19.90
CA GLU A 89 10.68 -9.24 19.38
C GLU A 89 12.03 -9.53 18.71
N GLN A 90 12.77 -10.53 19.16
CA GLN A 90 14.05 -10.89 18.56
C GLN A 90 13.85 -11.56 17.19
N GLU A 91 12.85 -12.45 17.09
CA GLU A 91 12.46 -13.11 15.84
C GLU A 91 11.94 -12.06 14.83
N MET A 92 11.07 -11.14 15.27
CA MET A 92 10.57 -10.06 14.42
C MET A 92 11.69 -9.12 13.92
N ARG A 93 12.70 -8.82 14.75
CA ARG A 93 13.87 -8.03 14.33
C ARG A 93 14.68 -8.71 13.23
N ALA A 94 14.76 -10.04 13.22
CA ALA A 94 15.43 -10.77 12.16
C ALA A 94 14.71 -10.63 10.80
N ILE A 95 13.38 -10.43 10.82
CA ILE A 95 12.54 -10.28 9.62
C ILE A 95 12.51 -8.82 9.14
N ARG A 96 12.35 -7.87 10.08
CA ARG A 96 12.26 -6.43 9.74
C ARG A 96 13.53 -5.92 9.08
N GLY A 97 13.41 -5.34 7.87
CA GLY A 97 14.54 -4.81 7.10
C GLY A 97 15.36 -5.87 6.36
N ASN A 98 15.21 -7.15 6.69
CA ASN A 98 15.86 -8.27 6.02
C ASN A 98 14.92 -8.97 5.02
N ASP A 99 13.87 -9.61 5.51
CA ASP A 99 12.91 -10.33 4.68
C ASP A 99 11.72 -9.45 4.25
N ILE A 100 11.24 -8.60 5.15
CA ILE A 100 10.17 -7.63 4.89
C ILE A 100 10.69 -6.24 5.26
N SER A 101 10.71 -5.36 4.30
CA SER A 101 11.14 -3.97 4.47
C SER A 101 10.02 -2.99 4.18
N MET A 102 10.14 -1.76 4.66
CA MET A 102 9.13 -0.72 4.48
C MET A 102 9.74 0.63 4.10
N ILE A 103 9.11 1.27 3.13
CA ILE A 103 9.27 2.68 2.80
C ILE A 103 8.10 3.42 3.42
N PHE A 104 8.38 4.36 4.34
CA PHE A 104 7.36 5.14 5.03
C PHE A 104 6.96 6.37 4.21
N GLN A 105 5.78 6.89 4.48
CA GLN A 105 5.15 8.01 3.78
C GLN A 105 6.00 9.29 3.78
N GLU A 106 6.73 9.58 4.88
CA GLU A 106 7.53 10.81 5.01
C GLU A 106 9.02 10.51 5.12
N PRO A 107 9.84 10.82 4.09
CA PRO A 107 11.29 10.62 4.14
C PRO A 107 11.99 11.43 5.24
N MET A 108 11.40 12.58 5.62
CA MET A 108 11.96 13.48 6.64
C MET A 108 11.93 12.89 8.05
N THR A 109 10.92 12.09 8.34
CA THR A 109 10.74 11.43 9.64
C THR A 109 11.36 10.04 9.70
N SER A 110 11.59 9.43 8.53
CA SER A 110 12.13 8.06 8.41
C SER A 110 13.64 7.99 8.48
N LEU A 111 14.34 9.05 8.05
CA LEU A 111 15.80 9.15 8.16
C LEU A 111 16.20 9.88 9.45
N ASN A 112 17.12 9.30 10.21
CA ASN A 112 17.65 9.92 11.42
C ASN A 112 18.51 11.15 11.04
N PRO A 113 18.13 12.40 11.42
CA PRO A 113 18.80 13.60 10.97
C PRO A 113 20.22 13.79 11.54
N VAL A 114 20.59 13.07 12.60
CA VAL A 114 21.91 13.16 13.26
C VAL A 114 22.88 12.06 12.84
N LEU A 115 22.47 11.16 11.94
CA LEU A 115 23.31 10.12 11.35
C LEU A 115 23.50 10.38 9.85
N THR A 116 24.69 10.05 9.34
CA THR A 116 24.93 10.12 7.90
C THR A 116 24.12 9.06 7.15
N ILE A 117 23.84 9.30 5.87
CA ILE A 117 23.13 8.36 5.01
C ILE A 117 23.83 6.99 4.99
N GLY A 118 25.14 7.00 4.81
CA GLY A 118 25.93 5.75 4.78
C GLY A 118 25.88 4.99 6.10
N ARG A 119 25.88 5.69 7.24
CA ARG A 119 25.77 5.02 8.55
C ARG A 119 24.44 4.28 8.68
N GLN A 120 23.33 4.90 8.26
CA GLN A 120 22.00 4.32 8.37
C GLN A 120 21.85 3.09 7.47
N ILE A 121 22.32 3.16 6.22
CA ILE A 121 22.26 2.01 5.30
C ILE A 121 23.23 0.90 5.76
N SER A 122 24.47 1.24 6.14
CA SER A 122 25.46 0.27 6.59
C SER A 122 25.04 -0.47 7.86
N GLU A 123 24.32 0.20 8.77
CA GLU A 123 23.82 -0.40 10.00
C GLU A 123 22.86 -1.56 9.71
N VAL A 124 21.91 -1.37 8.77
CA VAL A 124 20.98 -2.41 8.34
C VAL A 124 21.74 -3.59 7.73
N ILE A 125 22.71 -3.33 6.85
CA ILE A 125 23.53 -4.36 6.21
C ILE A 125 24.35 -5.14 7.24
N SER A 126 25.04 -4.45 8.15
CA SER A 126 25.88 -5.09 9.18
C SER A 126 25.03 -5.94 10.13
N LEU A 127 23.87 -5.43 10.55
CA LEU A 127 22.96 -6.12 11.47
C LEU A 127 22.47 -7.45 10.90
N HIS A 128 22.03 -7.45 9.65
CA HIS A 128 21.37 -8.61 9.06
C HIS A 128 22.31 -9.56 8.31
N GLN A 129 23.42 -9.05 7.78
CA GLN A 129 24.33 -9.87 6.96
C GLN A 129 25.62 -10.26 7.70
N GLY A 130 25.85 -9.74 8.92
CA GLY A 130 27.00 -10.08 9.74
C GLY A 130 28.36 -9.69 9.13
N VAL A 131 28.38 -8.70 8.24
CA VAL A 131 29.61 -8.26 7.54
C VAL A 131 30.30 -7.14 8.32
N SER A 132 31.61 -6.93 8.04
CA SER A 132 32.37 -5.84 8.65
C SER A 132 31.87 -4.47 8.20
N ASP A 133 32.09 -3.43 9.03
CA ASP A 133 31.69 -2.04 8.74
C ASP A 133 32.21 -1.54 7.39
N ARG A 134 33.43 -1.94 7.00
CA ARG A 134 33.98 -1.59 5.69
C ARG A 134 33.17 -2.18 4.55
N VAL A 135 32.85 -3.47 4.63
CA VAL A 135 32.04 -4.16 3.60
C VAL A 135 30.63 -3.59 3.57
N ALA A 136 30.02 -3.31 4.72
CA ALA A 136 28.70 -2.71 4.80
C ALA A 136 28.67 -1.31 4.16
N ARG A 137 29.74 -0.51 4.39
CA ARG A 137 29.87 0.82 3.76
C ARG A 137 30.03 0.73 2.24
N ASP A 138 30.85 -0.19 1.76
CA ASP A 138 31.03 -0.38 0.30
C ASP A 138 29.71 -0.76 -0.36
N ARG A 139 28.94 -1.67 0.27
CA ARG A 139 27.59 -2.05 -0.21
C ARG A 139 26.58 -0.89 -0.10
N ALA A 140 26.68 -0.03 0.92
CA ALA A 140 25.83 1.15 1.02
C ALA A 140 26.08 2.13 -0.15
N ILE A 141 27.34 2.31 -0.58
CA ILE A 141 27.69 3.10 -1.75
C ILE A 141 27.10 2.46 -3.03
N GLU A 142 27.26 1.15 -3.20
CA GLU A 142 26.69 0.40 -4.32
C GLU A 142 25.17 0.57 -4.40
N MET A 143 24.46 0.50 -3.26
CA MET A 143 23.01 0.69 -3.21
C MET A 143 22.62 2.12 -3.56
N LEU A 144 23.37 3.14 -3.11
CA LEU A 144 23.13 4.53 -3.50
C LEU A 144 23.33 4.75 -5.01
N ASP A 145 24.33 4.11 -5.62
CA ASP A 145 24.54 4.14 -7.07
C ASP A 145 23.38 3.46 -7.81
N ARG A 146 22.94 2.28 -7.35
CA ARG A 146 21.79 1.56 -7.94
C ARG A 146 20.51 2.38 -7.92
N VAL A 147 20.24 3.12 -6.85
CA VAL A 147 19.10 4.03 -6.79
C VAL A 147 19.37 5.38 -7.48
N ARG A 148 20.47 5.49 -8.22
CA ARG A 148 20.80 6.67 -9.04
C ARG A 148 20.97 7.96 -8.22
N VAL A 149 21.54 7.85 -7.00
CA VAL A 149 21.99 9.02 -6.24
C VAL A 149 23.30 9.51 -6.83
N PRO A 150 23.39 10.75 -7.35
CA PRO A 150 24.62 11.25 -7.96
C PRO A 150 25.74 11.38 -6.92
N ASP A 151 26.97 11.05 -7.30
CA ASP A 151 28.16 11.13 -6.43
C ASP A 151 28.02 10.31 -5.14
N ALA A 152 27.55 9.04 -5.21
CA ALA A 152 27.25 8.18 -4.07
C ALA A 152 28.40 8.10 -3.05
N HIS A 153 29.67 8.10 -3.51
CA HIS A 153 30.85 8.14 -2.64
C HIS A 153 30.94 9.38 -1.76
N GLN A 154 30.44 10.53 -2.21
CA GLN A 154 30.35 11.75 -1.41
C GLN A 154 29.09 11.70 -0.54
N ARG A 155 27.92 11.38 -1.14
CA ARG A 155 26.62 11.43 -0.47
C ARG A 155 26.53 10.46 0.71
N VAL A 156 27.23 9.34 0.67
CA VAL A 156 27.31 8.39 1.81
C VAL A 156 27.80 9.03 3.11
N THR A 157 28.55 10.13 3.03
CA THR A 157 29.07 10.87 4.21
C THR A 157 28.18 12.03 4.64
N GLU A 158 27.15 12.36 3.86
CA GLU A 158 26.26 13.48 4.13
C GLU A 158 25.11 13.09 5.05
N TYR A 159 24.52 14.11 5.68
CA TYR A 159 23.34 13.98 6.52
C TYR A 159 22.05 14.19 5.70
N PRO A 160 20.90 13.68 6.14
CA PRO A 160 19.64 13.83 5.41
C PRO A 160 19.29 15.27 5.01
N HIS A 161 19.56 16.26 5.86
CA HIS A 161 19.27 17.66 5.58
C HIS A 161 20.14 18.29 4.46
N GLN A 162 21.23 17.65 4.09
CA GLN A 162 22.12 18.08 2.99
C GLN A 162 21.66 17.57 1.62
N LEU A 163 20.68 16.64 1.58
CA LEU A 163 20.13 16.05 0.38
C LEU A 163 18.84 16.76 -0.08
N SER A 164 18.58 16.78 -1.38
CA SER A 164 17.27 17.17 -1.93
C SER A 164 16.17 16.15 -1.54
N GLY A 165 14.88 16.53 -1.67
CA GLY A 165 13.76 15.64 -1.38
C GLY A 165 13.83 14.31 -2.15
N GLY A 166 14.04 14.37 -3.47
CA GLY A 166 14.19 13.18 -4.30
C GLY A 166 15.42 12.33 -3.96
N MET A 167 16.54 12.94 -3.53
CA MET A 167 17.73 12.20 -3.07
C MET A 167 17.47 11.49 -1.73
N ARG A 168 16.74 12.13 -0.79
CA ARG A 168 16.32 11.48 0.46
C ARG A 168 15.43 10.29 0.20
N GLN A 169 14.47 10.42 -0.73
CA GLN A 169 13.60 9.32 -1.12
C GLN A 169 14.40 8.15 -1.70
N ARG A 170 15.35 8.43 -2.61
CA ARG A 170 16.26 7.41 -3.17
C ARG A 170 17.12 6.76 -2.09
N ALA A 171 17.65 7.53 -1.13
CA ALA A 171 18.41 6.99 -0.01
C ALA A 171 17.56 6.08 0.91
N MET A 172 16.29 6.43 1.15
CA MET A 172 15.35 5.58 1.88
C MET A 172 15.03 4.29 1.13
N ILE A 173 14.86 4.35 -0.20
CA ILE A 173 14.70 3.15 -1.04
C ILE A 173 15.97 2.29 -0.99
N ALA A 174 17.16 2.89 -1.08
CA ALA A 174 18.43 2.19 -0.93
C ALA A 174 18.53 1.45 0.42
N MET A 175 18.14 2.11 1.50
CA MET A 175 18.12 1.50 2.83
C MET A 175 17.11 0.34 2.89
N ALA A 176 15.91 0.53 2.38
CA ALA A 176 14.87 -0.50 2.40
C ALA A 176 15.24 -1.75 1.58
N LEU A 177 15.98 -1.59 0.49
CA LEU A 177 16.38 -2.70 -0.40
C LEU A 177 17.77 -3.27 -0.11
N SER A 178 18.51 -2.71 0.86
CA SER A 178 19.92 -3.04 1.12
C SER A 178 20.18 -4.51 1.50
N CYS A 179 19.15 -5.21 2.02
CA CYS A 179 19.23 -6.63 2.35
C CYS A 179 18.50 -7.54 1.34
N ASN A 180 18.07 -7.02 0.19
CA ASN A 180 17.30 -7.74 -0.84
C ASN A 180 16.04 -8.40 -0.26
N PRO A 181 15.10 -7.62 0.30
CA PRO A 181 13.93 -8.17 0.97
C PRO A 181 13.03 -8.92 -0.01
N LYS A 182 12.34 -9.96 0.48
CA LYS A 182 11.35 -10.69 -0.28
C LYS A 182 10.07 -9.89 -0.50
N ILE A 183 9.75 -9.01 0.45
CA ILE A 183 8.60 -8.10 0.40
C ILE A 183 9.05 -6.68 0.73
N LEU A 184 8.69 -5.75 -0.14
CA LEU A 184 8.80 -4.31 0.10
C LEU A 184 7.40 -3.72 0.28
N ILE A 185 7.12 -3.18 1.45
CA ILE A 185 5.90 -2.39 1.69
C ILE A 185 6.24 -0.93 1.41
N ALA A 186 5.57 -0.31 0.46
CA ALA A 186 5.77 1.09 0.10
C ALA A 186 4.50 1.88 0.43
N ASP A 187 4.54 2.64 1.53
CA ASP A 187 3.42 3.44 2.00
C ASP A 187 3.54 4.86 1.45
N GLU A 188 2.77 5.17 0.42
CA GLU A 188 2.77 6.43 -0.31
C GLU A 188 4.18 6.94 -0.71
N PRO A 189 4.98 6.13 -1.41
CA PRO A 189 6.41 6.37 -1.59
C PRO A 189 6.74 7.60 -2.43
N SER A 190 5.78 8.20 -3.10
CA SER A 190 5.95 9.37 -3.97
C SER A 190 5.20 10.61 -3.48
N THR A 191 4.57 10.57 -2.31
CA THR A 191 3.85 11.72 -1.75
C THR A 191 4.80 12.91 -1.53
N ALA A 192 4.35 14.11 -1.85
CA ALA A 192 5.09 15.37 -1.79
C ALA A 192 6.28 15.51 -2.77
N LEU A 193 6.37 14.65 -3.79
CA LEU A 193 7.31 14.80 -4.89
C LEU A 193 6.62 15.45 -6.11
N ASP A 194 7.40 16.13 -6.94
CA ASP A 194 6.89 16.57 -8.24
C ASP A 194 6.67 15.36 -9.18
N VAL A 195 5.78 15.52 -10.15
CA VAL A 195 5.35 14.45 -11.07
C VAL A 195 6.53 13.78 -11.78
N THR A 196 7.56 14.55 -12.13
CA THR A 196 8.73 14.01 -12.82
C THR A 196 9.57 13.11 -11.91
N ILE A 197 9.80 13.53 -10.67
CA ILE A 197 10.52 12.73 -9.68
C ILE A 197 9.69 11.51 -9.28
N GLN A 198 8.35 11.66 -9.12
CA GLN A 198 7.45 10.54 -8.86
C GLN A 198 7.61 9.44 -9.92
N ALA A 199 7.51 9.78 -11.22
CA ALA A 199 7.68 8.82 -12.31
C ALA A 199 9.04 8.11 -12.22
N GLN A 200 10.13 8.86 -11.98
CA GLN A 200 11.48 8.28 -11.84
C GLN A 200 11.61 7.32 -10.65
N ILE A 201 10.91 7.59 -9.55
CA ILE A 201 10.91 6.71 -8.37
C ILE A 201 10.13 5.42 -8.67
N LEU A 202 9.00 5.53 -9.35
CA LEU A 202 8.19 4.35 -9.74
C LEU A 202 8.94 3.46 -10.73
N ASP A 203 9.57 4.04 -11.73
CA ASP A 203 10.44 3.30 -12.67
C ASP A 203 11.57 2.58 -11.94
N LEU A 204 12.25 3.29 -11.03
CA LEU A 204 13.31 2.72 -10.20
C LEU A 204 12.79 1.54 -9.36
N MET A 205 11.65 1.68 -8.71
CA MET A 205 11.06 0.60 -7.91
C MET A 205 10.71 -0.62 -8.77
N ARG A 206 10.22 -0.41 -10.01
CA ARG A 206 9.93 -1.49 -10.96
C ARG A 206 11.21 -2.21 -11.38
N GLU A 207 12.26 -1.48 -11.76
CA GLU A 207 13.55 -2.07 -12.11
C GLU A 207 14.13 -2.89 -10.95
N LEU A 208 14.14 -2.33 -9.73
CA LEU A 208 14.68 -3.01 -8.56
C LEU A 208 13.83 -4.22 -8.15
N ARG A 209 12.50 -4.16 -8.30
CA ARG A 209 11.63 -5.33 -8.11
C ARG A 209 12.05 -6.47 -9.05
N ASP A 210 12.23 -6.18 -10.32
CA ASP A 210 12.54 -7.17 -11.35
C ASP A 210 13.98 -7.73 -11.17
N ASP A 211 14.94 -6.90 -10.76
CA ASP A 211 16.33 -7.29 -10.51
C ASP A 211 16.47 -8.19 -9.27
N PHE A 212 15.73 -7.89 -8.20
CA PHE A 212 15.84 -8.61 -6.92
C PHE A 212 14.77 -9.70 -6.74
N GLY A 213 13.74 -9.73 -7.59
CA GLY A 213 12.59 -10.64 -7.43
C GLY A 213 11.73 -10.30 -6.20
N THR A 214 11.78 -9.06 -5.73
CA THR A 214 11.04 -8.57 -4.56
C THR A 214 9.56 -8.43 -4.89
N SER A 215 8.66 -8.85 -4.00
CA SER A 215 7.22 -8.55 -4.10
C SER A 215 6.94 -7.17 -3.50
N ILE A 216 6.02 -6.41 -4.08
CA ILE A 216 5.69 -5.06 -3.60
C ILE A 216 4.26 -5.01 -3.08
N ILE A 217 4.08 -4.48 -1.87
CA ILE A 217 2.78 -3.98 -1.37
C ILE A 217 2.83 -2.47 -1.51
N LEU A 218 2.13 -1.93 -2.49
CA LEU A 218 2.10 -0.50 -2.78
C LEU A 218 0.83 0.14 -2.22
N ILE A 219 0.97 0.95 -1.19
CA ILE A 219 -0.14 1.74 -0.63
C ILE A 219 -0.12 3.11 -1.28
N THR A 220 -1.22 3.48 -1.90
CA THR A 220 -1.37 4.79 -2.54
C THR A 220 -2.83 5.22 -2.64
N HIS A 221 -3.07 6.51 -2.75
CA HIS A 221 -4.36 7.08 -3.14
C HIS A 221 -4.38 7.51 -4.61
N ASP A 222 -3.25 7.42 -5.31
CA ASP A 222 -3.11 7.79 -6.72
C ASP A 222 -3.37 6.57 -7.61
N LEU A 223 -4.54 6.55 -8.25
CA LEU A 223 -4.95 5.48 -9.16
C LEU A 223 -4.14 5.48 -10.47
N GLY A 224 -3.49 6.59 -10.85
CA GLY A 224 -2.54 6.62 -11.96
C GLY A 224 -1.33 5.74 -11.66
N VAL A 225 -0.81 5.81 -10.43
CA VAL A 225 0.27 4.94 -9.94
C VAL A 225 -0.16 3.48 -9.90
N VAL A 226 -1.42 3.20 -9.50
CA VAL A 226 -1.98 1.84 -9.53
C VAL A 226 -2.01 1.26 -10.93
N ALA A 227 -2.49 2.05 -11.92
CA ALA A 227 -2.55 1.62 -13.32
C ALA A 227 -1.16 1.33 -13.90
N GLU A 228 -0.14 2.04 -13.44
CA GLU A 228 1.23 1.92 -13.92
C GLU A 228 2.01 0.77 -13.27
N MET A 229 1.86 0.58 -11.96
CA MET A 229 2.69 -0.32 -11.15
C MET A 229 2.02 -1.62 -10.76
N GLY A 230 0.69 -1.60 -10.63
CA GLY A 230 -0.08 -2.68 -10.03
C GLY A 230 -0.36 -3.84 -10.97
N GLU A 231 -0.37 -5.05 -10.44
CA GLU A 231 -0.91 -6.23 -11.11
C GLU A 231 -2.30 -6.56 -10.57
N ARG A 232 -2.47 -6.41 -9.26
CA ARG A 232 -3.73 -6.61 -8.54
C ARG A 232 -3.94 -5.47 -7.56
N VAL A 233 -5.20 -5.12 -7.35
CA VAL A 233 -5.56 -4.00 -6.47
C VAL A 233 -6.61 -4.44 -5.46
N LEU A 234 -6.39 -4.02 -4.22
CA LEU A 234 -7.29 -4.18 -3.10
C LEU A 234 -7.80 -2.80 -2.67
N VAL A 235 -9.10 -2.62 -2.71
CA VAL A 235 -9.76 -1.37 -2.31
C VAL A 235 -10.24 -1.49 -0.87
N MET A 236 -9.76 -0.58 -0.01
CA MET A 236 -10.15 -0.50 1.40
C MET A 236 -11.08 0.68 1.64
N TYR A 237 -12.11 0.46 2.43
CA TYR A 237 -13.01 1.49 2.92
C TYR A 237 -13.34 1.25 4.39
N ALA A 238 -13.22 2.29 5.22
CA ALA A 238 -13.61 2.27 6.64
C ALA A 238 -13.12 1.01 7.41
N GLY A 239 -11.85 0.66 7.24
CA GLY A 239 -11.20 -0.48 7.94
C GLY A 239 -11.41 -1.85 7.29
N GLY A 240 -12.25 -1.97 6.25
CA GLY A 240 -12.54 -3.23 5.58
C GLY A 240 -12.10 -3.26 4.13
N LYS A 241 -11.97 -4.47 3.56
CA LYS A 241 -11.78 -4.71 2.14
C LYS A 241 -13.16 -4.71 1.45
N VAL A 242 -13.35 -3.84 0.46
CA VAL A 242 -14.62 -3.73 -0.27
C VAL A 242 -14.55 -4.28 -1.70
N GLU A 243 -13.38 -4.29 -2.31
CA GLU A 243 -13.17 -4.86 -3.64
C GLU A 243 -11.73 -5.34 -3.82
N GLU A 244 -11.53 -6.39 -4.61
CA GLU A 244 -10.21 -6.89 -5.01
C GLU A 244 -10.30 -7.45 -6.42
N ALA A 245 -9.38 -7.03 -7.30
CA ALA A 245 -9.37 -7.45 -8.69
C ALA A 245 -7.98 -7.33 -9.34
N PRO A 246 -7.71 -7.97 -10.49
CA PRO A 246 -6.68 -7.53 -11.41
C PRO A 246 -6.88 -6.04 -11.76
N VAL A 247 -5.78 -5.29 -11.88
CA VAL A 247 -5.85 -3.83 -12.09
C VAL A 247 -6.71 -3.48 -13.31
N GLU A 248 -6.51 -4.15 -14.45
CA GLU A 248 -7.29 -3.91 -15.67
C GLU A 248 -8.80 -4.14 -15.46
N GLU A 249 -9.18 -5.20 -14.73
CA GLU A 249 -10.58 -5.51 -14.43
C GLU A 249 -11.21 -4.42 -13.54
N LEU A 250 -10.50 -3.95 -12.52
CA LEU A 250 -11.01 -2.88 -11.67
C LEU A 250 -11.28 -1.60 -12.46
N PHE A 251 -10.32 -1.19 -13.34
CA PHE A 251 -10.46 0.05 -14.12
C PHE A 251 -11.59 -0.01 -15.15
N HIS A 252 -11.81 -1.17 -15.78
CA HIS A 252 -12.86 -1.32 -16.79
C HIS A 252 -14.23 -1.68 -16.20
N TYR A 253 -14.25 -2.44 -15.11
CA TYR A 253 -15.48 -3.03 -14.55
C TYR A 253 -15.54 -2.96 -13.03
N PRO A 254 -15.46 -1.76 -12.40
CA PRO A 254 -15.56 -1.66 -10.96
C PRO A 254 -16.90 -2.23 -10.48
N LEU A 255 -16.87 -3.12 -9.48
CA LEU A 255 -18.05 -3.81 -8.96
C LEU A 255 -18.60 -3.18 -7.68
N HIS A 256 -17.82 -2.34 -7.00
CA HIS A 256 -18.27 -1.61 -5.82
C HIS A 256 -18.48 -0.12 -6.16
N PRO A 257 -19.61 0.50 -5.78
CA PRO A 257 -19.87 1.91 -6.05
C PRO A 257 -18.81 2.88 -5.53
N TYR A 258 -18.15 2.54 -4.42
CA TYR A 258 -17.01 3.31 -3.91
C TYR A 258 -15.81 3.30 -4.87
N SER A 259 -15.45 2.14 -5.39
CA SER A 259 -14.35 2.03 -6.38
C SER A 259 -14.63 2.84 -7.63
N LYS A 260 -15.89 2.81 -8.13
CA LYS A 260 -16.31 3.69 -9.22
C LYS A 260 -16.15 5.16 -8.85
N GLY A 261 -16.59 5.54 -7.65
CA GLY A 261 -16.42 6.90 -7.14
C GLY A 261 -14.97 7.35 -7.16
N LEU A 262 -14.04 6.50 -6.68
CA LEU A 262 -12.61 6.79 -6.72
C LEU A 262 -12.11 7.02 -8.16
N MET A 263 -12.54 6.20 -9.12
CA MET A 263 -12.12 6.34 -10.52
C MET A 263 -12.69 7.56 -11.21
N THR A 264 -13.92 7.95 -10.89
CA THR A 264 -14.53 9.16 -11.46
C THR A 264 -13.99 10.46 -10.87
N SER A 265 -13.29 10.37 -9.73
CA SER A 265 -12.61 11.51 -9.13
C SER A 265 -11.23 11.82 -9.77
N ILE A 266 -10.74 10.97 -10.71
CA ILE A 266 -9.48 11.21 -11.42
C ILE A 266 -9.72 12.25 -12.51
N PRO A 267 -8.91 13.34 -12.59
CA PRO A 267 -8.97 14.30 -13.69
C PRO A 267 -8.62 13.64 -15.03
N ARG A 268 -9.53 13.64 -16.00
CA ARG A 268 -9.23 13.18 -17.37
C ARG A 268 -8.69 14.35 -18.18
N LEU A 269 -7.49 14.20 -18.73
CA LEU A 269 -6.81 15.25 -19.52
C LEU A 269 -7.67 15.78 -20.69
N ASN A 270 -8.55 14.95 -21.27
CA ASN A 270 -9.39 15.33 -22.40
C ASN A 270 -10.69 16.04 -22.02
N GLU A 271 -11.15 15.92 -20.77
CA GLU A 271 -12.39 16.57 -20.31
C GLU A 271 -12.16 18.03 -19.86
N SER A 272 -10.93 18.39 -19.50
CA SER A 272 -10.55 19.77 -19.15
C SER A 272 -10.53 20.74 -20.35
N LEU A 273 -10.66 20.23 -21.58
CA LEU A 273 -10.74 20.99 -22.83
C LEU A 273 -12.16 21.07 -23.40
N ALA A 274 -13.19 21.05 -22.56
CA ALA A 274 -14.55 21.32 -23.00
C ALA A 274 -14.61 22.66 -23.76
N LYS A 275 -15.10 22.62 -24.98
CA LYS A 275 -15.04 23.71 -25.97
C LYS A 275 -15.80 24.99 -25.61
N ASP A 276 -16.50 25.03 -24.48
CA ASP A 276 -17.40 26.13 -24.09
C ASP A 276 -17.07 26.81 -22.75
N GLY A 277 -15.83 26.72 -22.25
CA GLY A 277 -15.44 27.51 -21.08
C GLY A 277 -16.01 27.07 -19.72
N ASP A 278 -16.88 26.08 -19.69
CA ASP A 278 -17.38 25.47 -18.46
C ASP A 278 -16.34 24.49 -17.91
N ARG A 279 -15.81 24.82 -16.75
CA ARG A 279 -14.91 23.91 -16.00
C ARG A 279 -15.70 22.68 -15.56
N VAL A 280 -15.39 21.51 -16.11
CA VAL A 280 -15.96 20.25 -15.63
C VAL A 280 -15.57 20.08 -14.16
N ARG A 281 -16.57 20.12 -13.29
CA ARG A 281 -16.35 19.93 -11.86
C ARG A 281 -16.03 18.47 -11.62
N LEU A 282 -14.88 18.19 -10.97
CA LEU A 282 -14.53 16.83 -10.55
C LEU A 282 -15.64 16.27 -9.67
N GLN A 283 -16.03 15.02 -9.94
CA GLN A 283 -17.02 14.32 -9.13
C GLN A 283 -16.35 13.85 -7.84
N GLU A 284 -16.70 14.48 -6.74
CA GLU A 284 -16.30 14.03 -5.41
C GLU A 284 -17.26 12.93 -4.91
N ILE A 285 -16.75 11.98 -4.15
CA ILE A 285 -17.60 11.02 -3.43
C ILE A 285 -18.31 11.79 -2.31
N PRO A 286 -19.66 11.93 -2.33
CA PRO A 286 -20.38 12.78 -1.38
C PRO A 286 -20.28 12.22 0.05
N GLY A 287 -20.39 13.09 1.04
CA GLY A 287 -20.43 12.74 2.45
C GLY A 287 -19.05 12.45 3.08
N MET A 288 -19.05 12.05 4.34
CA MET A 288 -17.85 11.74 5.11
C MET A 288 -17.72 10.22 5.34
N VAL A 289 -16.49 9.76 5.53
CA VAL A 289 -16.21 8.39 5.99
C VAL A 289 -16.86 8.19 7.37
N PRO A 290 -17.57 7.07 7.59
CA PRO A 290 -18.23 6.82 8.88
C PRO A 290 -17.21 6.72 10.02
N SER A 291 -17.68 6.97 11.25
CA SER A 291 -16.88 6.75 12.44
C SER A 291 -16.49 5.27 12.57
N LEU A 292 -15.20 5.00 12.81
CA LEU A 292 -14.71 3.65 13.05
C LEU A 292 -14.91 3.19 14.50
N ILE A 293 -15.52 4.03 15.35
CA ILE A 293 -15.84 3.71 16.74
C ILE A 293 -17.17 2.99 16.82
N GLU A 294 -18.16 3.44 16.06
CA GLU A 294 -19.52 2.91 16.07
C GLU A 294 -19.62 1.62 15.23
N GLU A 295 -20.32 0.61 15.77
CA GLU A 295 -20.67 -0.57 14.99
C GLU A 295 -21.90 -0.30 14.11
N THR A 296 -21.73 -0.50 12.82
CA THR A 296 -22.82 -0.37 11.87
C THR A 296 -23.23 -1.76 11.39
N PRO A 297 -24.49 -2.17 11.48
CA PRO A 297 -24.93 -3.52 11.09
C PRO A 297 -24.84 -3.74 9.59
N GLY A 298 -25.02 -2.68 8.78
CA GLY A 298 -25.04 -2.73 7.32
C GLY A 298 -23.73 -2.43 6.65
N CYS A 299 -23.82 -2.17 5.35
CA CYS A 299 -22.70 -1.72 4.52
C CYS A 299 -22.19 -0.36 5.01
N LEU A 300 -20.92 -0.25 5.36
CA LEU A 300 -20.30 1.00 5.82
C LEU A 300 -20.35 2.13 4.77
N PHE A 301 -20.47 1.78 3.49
CA PHE A 301 -20.60 2.76 2.41
C PHE A 301 -22.05 3.17 2.14
N ALA A 302 -23.07 2.48 2.67
CA ALA A 302 -24.49 2.77 2.41
C ALA A 302 -24.89 4.24 2.56
N PRO A 303 -24.43 4.99 3.59
CA PRO A 303 -24.78 6.42 3.76
C PRO A 303 -24.28 7.34 2.62
N ARG A 304 -23.27 6.90 1.85
CA ARG A 304 -22.66 7.65 0.73
C ARG A 304 -22.99 7.05 -0.62
N CYS A 305 -23.70 5.91 -0.65
CA CYS A 305 -23.96 5.13 -1.83
C CYS A 305 -25.25 5.57 -2.51
N SER A 306 -25.19 6.03 -3.75
CA SER A 306 -26.37 6.35 -4.55
C SER A 306 -27.19 5.12 -4.99
N TYR A 307 -26.66 3.92 -4.76
CA TYR A 307 -27.29 2.63 -5.10
C TYR A 307 -27.75 1.86 -3.86
N ALA A 308 -27.69 2.49 -2.66
CA ALA A 308 -28.02 1.79 -1.43
C ALA A 308 -29.50 1.35 -1.42
N SER A 309 -29.71 0.06 -1.08
CA SER A 309 -31.00 -0.54 -0.82
C SER A 309 -31.24 -0.73 0.68
N GLU A 310 -32.46 -1.14 1.06
CA GLU A 310 -32.78 -1.47 2.46
C GLU A 310 -31.87 -2.58 3.01
N GLN A 311 -31.51 -3.55 2.18
CA GLN A 311 -30.59 -4.62 2.55
C GLN A 311 -29.19 -4.06 2.89
N CYS A 312 -28.70 -3.08 2.12
CA CYS A 312 -27.43 -2.43 2.39
C CYS A 312 -27.37 -1.74 3.78
N VAL A 313 -28.52 -1.26 4.27
CA VAL A 313 -28.62 -0.65 5.60
C VAL A 313 -28.72 -1.69 6.71
N ALA A 314 -29.39 -2.82 6.44
CA ALA A 314 -29.66 -3.85 7.43
C ALA A 314 -28.51 -4.85 7.62
N GLU A 315 -27.79 -5.19 6.56
CA GLU A 315 -26.81 -6.26 6.56
C GLU A 315 -25.50 -5.86 5.87
N SER A 316 -24.36 -6.23 6.45
CA SER A 316 -23.03 -6.03 5.85
C SER A 316 -22.80 -7.06 4.75
N PRO A 317 -22.49 -6.65 3.50
CA PRO A 317 -22.21 -7.57 2.40
C PRO A 317 -20.92 -8.33 2.66
N GLN A 318 -20.93 -9.62 2.33
CA GLN A 318 -19.71 -10.44 2.33
C GLN A 318 -18.95 -10.26 1.02
N LEU A 319 -17.62 -10.38 1.09
CA LEU A 319 -16.79 -10.39 -0.11
C LEU A 319 -17.09 -11.65 -0.92
N ALA A 320 -17.57 -11.50 -2.16
CA ALA A 320 -17.93 -12.60 -3.06
C ALA A 320 -17.25 -12.41 -4.43
N GLU A 321 -16.93 -13.53 -5.09
CA GLU A 321 -16.44 -13.51 -6.47
C GLU A 321 -17.61 -13.28 -7.43
N HIS A 322 -17.56 -12.21 -8.20
CA HIS A 322 -18.55 -11.85 -9.21
C HIS A 322 -18.05 -12.09 -10.63
N ARG A 323 -16.75 -11.99 -10.83
CA ARG A 323 -16.02 -12.31 -12.07
C ARG A 323 -14.73 -13.04 -11.70
N LYS A 324 -14.11 -13.70 -12.65
CA LYS A 324 -12.86 -14.45 -12.40
C LYS A 324 -11.81 -13.57 -11.70
N GLN A 325 -11.41 -13.95 -10.49
CA GLN A 325 -10.46 -13.21 -9.64
C GLN A 325 -10.89 -11.77 -9.32
N HIS A 326 -12.18 -11.47 -9.41
CA HIS A 326 -12.74 -10.17 -9.11
C HIS A 326 -13.82 -10.29 -8.04
N TYR A 327 -13.51 -9.81 -6.87
CA TYR A 327 -14.30 -9.95 -5.64
C TYR A 327 -14.81 -8.59 -5.20
N ALA A 328 -16.06 -8.51 -4.77
CA ALA A 328 -16.63 -7.29 -4.20
C ALA A 328 -17.57 -7.61 -3.02
N ALA A 329 -17.57 -6.73 -2.02
CA ALA A 329 -18.48 -6.75 -0.89
C ALA A 329 -19.63 -5.77 -1.16
N CYS A 330 -20.54 -6.14 -2.07
CA CYS A 330 -21.64 -5.27 -2.48
C CYS A 330 -22.89 -6.09 -2.86
N TRP A 331 -24.04 -5.80 -2.23
CA TRP A 331 -25.31 -6.42 -2.58
C TRP A 331 -25.80 -6.04 -3.98
N GLU A 332 -25.43 -4.84 -4.44
CA GLU A 332 -25.90 -4.27 -5.72
C GLU A 332 -24.89 -4.43 -6.87
N SER A 333 -23.81 -5.21 -6.70
CA SER A 333 -22.75 -5.34 -7.71
C SER A 333 -23.28 -5.79 -9.08
N GLY A 334 -24.22 -6.75 -9.14
CA GLY A 334 -24.85 -7.18 -10.39
C GLY A 334 -25.68 -6.09 -11.06
N ASN A 335 -26.53 -5.40 -10.30
CA ASN A 335 -27.39 -4.31 -10.79
C ASN A 335 -26.58 -3.08 -11.22
N PHE A 336 -25.48 -2.82 -10.53
CA PHE A 336 -24.58 -1.73 -10.80
C PHE A 336 -23.78 -1.96 -12.09
N ALA A 337 -23.25 -3.16 -12.32
CA ALA A 337 -22.53 -3.54 -13.53
C ALA A 337 -23.42 -3.41 -14.79
N HIS A 338 -24.65 -3.89 -14.76
CA HIS A 338 -25.60 -3.74 -15.87
C HIS A 338 -25.92 -2.28 -16.22
N ARG A 339 -26.00 -1.40 -15.24
CA ARG A 339 -26.22 0.04 -15.48
C ARG A 339 -25.01 0.73 -16.13
N LEU A 340 -23.80 0.21 -15.91
CA LEU A 340 -22.60 0.70 -16.57
C LEU A 340 -22.55 0.33 -18.05
N GLU A 341 -22.90 -0.91 -18.38
CA GLU A 341 -22.94 -1.39 -19.77
C GLU A 341 -24.01 -0.65 -20.60
N SER A 342 -25.11 -0.22 -19.97
CA SER A 342 -26.19 0.52 -20.63
C SER A 342 -25.92 2.03 -20.82
N THR A 343 -24.88 2.58 -20.20
CA THR A 343 -24.49 4.02 -20.27
C THR A 343 -23.23 4.27 -21.09
N THR A 344 -22.62 3.23 -21.64
CA THR A 344 -21.51 3.39 -22.60
C THR A 344 -22.12 3.55 -24.00
N PRO A 345 -21.95 4.71 -24.68
CA PRO A 345 -22.50 4.98 -25.99
C PRO A 345 -21.85 4.14 -27.10
#